data_36d74cc095fe2d36d0d9cc3493fa4a4c
#
_entry.id   36d74cc095fe2d36d0d9cc3493fa4a4c
#
_cell.length_a   1.000
_cell.length_b   1.000
_cell.length_c   1.000
_cell.angle_alpha   90.00
_cell.angle_beta   90.00
_cell.angle_gamma   90.00
#
_symmetry.space_group_name_H-M   'P 1'
#
loop_
_entity.id
_entity.type
_entity.pdbx_description
1 polymer ?
#
loop_
_entity_poly.entity_id
_entity_poly.type
_entity_poly.pdbx_seq_one_letter_code
_entity_poly.pdbx_strand_id
1 'polypeptide(L)'
;MDKNSFKYSVAIRTVGKAGDKFIQELESLHAQTIKPSHIYVHLAHGFERPKEQVGMEEYIDTPKGLVHQRAAANMVEEEYVLIIDDDVYFPKDAVEKMYQALVEHNADGIAPDTFPSQDLSLVSKIGAYVSNTVRERKNDGWAIRIQRSGAFSFNGKPEKGAIYPTESAAGTAVFMKTSVWKAIHYEQETWIDQFPAGTFGEDQLMYQKIIENGYKLLMWYDSGVLHLDANSNKASQKTYDKIYYRAMAQYLTWYRCVYDLPRNTGMDRIKDKWAYGYRFVLSCGVRSLYSVLRFSPRFLVAHIKGNIAARNFVKSKEYLNLPKFVLSTDE
;
A
#
# COMPACT_ATOMS: atom_id res chain seq x y z
N MET A 1 -3.85 -30.57 -12.98
CA MET A 1 -2.87 -29.53 -13.34
C MET A 1 -1.58 -29.86 -12.61
N ASP A 2 -0.49 -29.87 -13.35
CA ASP A 2 0.83 -30.12 -12.79
C ASP A 2 1.17 -29.02 -11.79
N LYS A 3 1.37 -29.34 -10.53
CA LYS A 3 1.56 -28.37 -9.42
C LYS A 3 2.80 -27.49 -9.56
N ASN A 4 3.60 -27.68 -10.60
CA ASN A 4 4.91 -27.07 -10.79
C ASN A 4 5.04 -26.23 -12.08
N SER A 5 3.96 -25.73 -12.67
CA SER A 5 4.04 -25.16 -14.02
C SER A 5 3.88 -23.64 -14.15
N PHE A 6 3.78 -22.87 -13.06
CA PHE A 6 3.76 -21.41 -13.19
C PHE A 6 5.17 -20.82 -13.09
N LYS A 7 5.39 -19.72 -13.81
CA LYS A 7 6.63 -18.94 -13.75
C LYS A 7 6.36 -17.58 -13.15
N TYR A 8 7.28 -17.14 -12.31
CA TYR A 8 7.22 -15.80 -11.73
C TYR A 8 8.61 -15.17 -11.60
N SER A 9 8.65 -13.86 -11.58
CA SER A 9 9.83 -13.08 -11.21
C SER A 9 9.54 -12.20 -10.02
N VAL A 10 10.59 -11.80 -9.32
CA VAL A 10 10.52 -10.91 -8.17
C VAL A 10 10.98 -9.52 -8.59
N ALA A 11 10.29 -8.49 -8.13
CA ALA A 11 10.64 -7.09 -8.31
C ALA A 11 10.80 -6.43 -6.93
N ILE A 12 12.04 -6.16 -6.53
CA ILE A 12 12.42 -5.58 -5.25
C ILE A 12 12.72 -4.10 -5.43
N ARG A 13 12.11 -3.22 -4.66
CA ARG A 13 12.48 -1.81 -4.61
C ARG A 13 13.45 -1.56 -3.44
N THR A 14 14.54 -0.84 -3.68
CA THR A 14 15.52 -0.55 -2.64
C THR A 14 16.21 0.80 -2.80
N VAL A 15 16.69 1.34 -1.69
CA VAL A 15 17.67 2.43 -1.61
C VAL A 15 19.04 1.91 -1.11
N GLY A 16 19.23 0.58 -1.13
CA GLY A 16 20.52 -0.05 -0.76
C GLY A 16 20.91 0.04 0.71
N LYS A 17 19.93 0.17 1.63
CA LYS A 17 20.21 0.41 3.06
C LYS A 17 19.62 -0.63 4.03
N ALA A 18 19.05 -1.72 3.51
CA ALA A 18 18.42 -2.74 4.36
C ALA A 18 19.42 -3.65 5.08
N GLY A 19 20.68 -3.75 4.59
CA GLY A 19 21.76 -4.51 5.24
C GLY A 19 21.42 -6.00 5.39
N ASP A 20 21.65 -6.58 6.57
CA ASP A 20 21.41 -8.00 6.84
C ASP A 20 19.99 -8.47 6.55
N LYS A 21 19.00 -7.57 6.55
CA LYS A 21 17.61 -7.90 6.20
C LYS A 21 17.45 -8.23 4.73
N PHE A 22 18.20 -7.52 3.88
CA PHE A 22 18.20 -7.79 2.45
C PHE A 22 18.80 -9.17 2.15
N ILE A 23 19.87 -9.58 2.89
CA ILE A 23 20.39 -10.95 2.78
C ILE A 23 19.32 -11.98 3.17
N GLN A 24 18.67 -11.77 4.34
CA GLN A 24 17.61 -12.68 4.80
C GLN A 24 16.46 -12.80 3.80
N GLU A 25 16.09 -11.69 3.17
CA GLU A 25 15.07 -11.67 2.10
C GLU A 25 15.53 -12.50 0.91
N LEU A 26 16.72 -12.22 0.34
CA LEU A 26 17.26 -12.93 -0.81
C LEU A 26 17.40 -14.43 -0.54
N GLU A 27 17.93 -14.82 0.62
CA GLU A 27 18.05 -16.21 1.04
C GLU A 27 16.67 -16.88 1.14
N SER A 28 15.67 -16.16 1.65
CA SER A 28 14.30 -16.67 1.75
C SER A 28 13.63 -16.88 0.38
N LEU A 29 13.92 -16.02 -0.60
CA LEU A 29 13.48 -16.16 -1.98
C LEU A 29 14.18 -17.33 -2.66
N HIS A 30 15.47 -17.50 -2.43
CA HIS A 30 16.22 -18.67 -2.91
C HIS A 30 15.77 -19.99 -2.30
N ALA A 31 15.23 -19.94 -1.08
CA ALA A 31 14.74 -21.12 -0.38
C ALA A 31 13.32 -21.54 -0.81
N GLN A 32 12.60 -20.77 -1.64
CA GLN A 32 11.24 -21.10 -2.06
C GLN A 32 11.17 -22.47 -2.74
N THR A 33 10.06 -23.21 -2.56
CA THR A 33 9.77 -24.48 -3.23
C THR A 33 9.72 -24.32 -4.75
N ILE A 34 9.15 -23.21 -5.22
CA ILE A 34 9.16 -22.82 -6.62
C ILE A 34 10.09 -21.61 -6.72
N LYS A 35 11.16 -21.75 -7.50
CA LYS A 35 12.19 -20.72 -7.66
C LYS A 35 11.69 -19.59 -8.54
N PRO A 36 12.02 -18.31 -8.24
CA PRO A 36 11.80 -17.24 -9.20
C PRO A 36 12.66 -17.44 -10.46
N SER A 37 12.15 -17.02 -11.60
CA SER A 37 12.91 -16.97 -12.85
C SER A 37 13.99 -15.90 -12.80
N HIS A 38 13.64 -14.71 -12.27
CA HIS A 38 14.52 -13.57 -12.07
C HIS A 38 14.23 -12.87 -10.76
N ILE A 39 15.24 -12.21 -10.20
CA ILE A 39 15.12 -11.30 -9.06
C ILE A 39 15.65 -9.93 -9.50
N TYR A 40 14.74 -9.05 -9.91
CA TYR A 40 15.05 -7.69 -10.31
C TYR A 40 15.08 -6.77 -9.10
N VAL A 41 16.22 -6.08 -8.90
CA VAL A 41 16.42 -5.15 -7.80
C VAL A 41 16.43 -3.73 -8.34
N HIS A 42 15.33 -3.03 -8.18
CA HIS A 42 15.14 -1.66 -8.63
C HIS A 42 15.79 -0.69 -7.64
N LEU A 43 17.05 -0.35 -7.91
CA LEU A 43 17.84 0.56 -7.10
C LEU A 43 17.55 2.00 -7.47
N ALA A 44 17.21 2.84 -6.49
CA ALA A 44 16.96 4.25 -6.74
C ALA A 44 18.22 4.99 -7.21
N HIS A 45 18.08 5.85 -8.22
CA HIS A 45 19.17 6.71 -8.71
C HIS A 45 19.88 7.46 -7.58
N GLY A 46 21.21 7.47 -7.61
CA GLY A 46 22.05 8.16 -6.62
C GLY A 46 22.29 7.38 -5.34
N PHE A 47 21.88 6.10 -5.30
CA PHE A 47 22.22 5.20 -4.20
C PHE A 47 23.19 4.12 -4.65
N GLU A 48 24.01 3.65 -3.71
CA GLU A 48 24.96 2.57 -3.94
C GLU A 48 24.25 1.20 -3.87
N ARG A 49 24.73 0.26 -4.66
CA ARG A 49 24.27 -1.14 -4.58
C ARG A 49 24.54 -1.67 -3.17
N PRO A 50 23.61 -2.48 -2.61
CA PRO A 50 23.89 -3.24 -1.40
C PRO A 50 25.18 -4.03 -1.56
N LYS A 51 25.96 -4.13 -0.49
CA LYS A 51 27.17 -4.97 -0.47
C LYS A 51 26.79 -6.45 -0.38
N GLU A 52 25.65 -6.69 0.19
CA GLU A 52 25.02 -7.99 0.38
C GLU A 52 24.51 -8.50 -0.96
N GLN A 53 24.97 -9.68 -1.37
CA GLN A 53 24.57 -10.35 -2.60
C GLN A 53 24.52 -11.86 -2.36
N VAL A 54 23.52 -12.51 -2.95
CA VAL A 54 23.35 -13.97 -2.88
C VAL A 54 23.60 -14.61 -4.25
N GLY A 55 23.61 -13.80 -5.34
CA GLY A 55 24.15 -14.21 -6.65
C GLY A 55 23.12 -14.51 -7.73
N MET A 56 21.85 -14.10 -7.57
CA MET A 56 20.81 -14.19 -8.61
C MET A 56 20.12 -12.84 -8.87
N GLU A 57 20.59 -11.78 -8.24
CA GLU A 57 20.00 -10.45 -8.33
C GLU A 57 20.46 -9.70 -9.58
N GLU A 58 19.51 -9.17 -10.32
CA GLU A 58 19.75 -8.27 -11.43
C GLU A 58 19.42 -6.83 -11.00
N TYR A 59 20.46 -6.01 -10.81
CA TYR A 59 20.31 -4.62 -10.38
C TYR A 59 19.95 -3.71 -11.53
N ILE A 60 18.86 -2.97 -11.39
CA ILE A 60 18.33 -2.03 -12.37
C ILE A 60 18.28 -0.64 -11.74
N ASP A 61 19.01 0.29 -12.34
CA ASP A 61 19.01 1.68 -11.92
C ASP A 61 17.67 2.35 -12.32
N THR A 62 16.94 2.86 -11.33
CA THR A 62 15.55 3.30 -11.48
C THR A 62 15.38 4.71 -10.92
N PRO A 63 14.58 5.59 -11.54
CA PRO A 63 14.27 6.88 -10.96
C PRO A 63 13.82 6.76 -9.51
N LYS A 64 14.35 7.65 -8.65
CA LYS A 64 13.99 7.64 -7.24
C LYS A 64 12.52 8.00 -7.06
N GLY A 65 11.78 7.15 -6.37
CA GLY A 65 10.37 7.36 -6.05
C GLY A 65 9.72 6.04 -5.66
N LEU A 66 8.76 6.10 -4.75
CA LEU A 66 8.05 4.89 -4.30
C LEU A 66 7.22 4.27 -5.42
N VAL A 67 6.59 5.12 -6.24
CA VAL A 67 5.82 4.67 -7.41
C VAL A 67 6.74 4.30 -8.57
N HIS A 68 7.74 5.13 -8.88
CA HIS A 68 8.69 4.84 -9.97
C HIS A 68 9.35 3.48 -9.81
N GLN A 69 9.90 3.19 -8.61
CA GLN A 69 10.58 1.93 -8.36
C GLN A 69 9.63 0.72 -8.39
N ARG A 70 8.39 0.88 -7.89
CA ARG A 70 7.40 -0.21 -7.93
C ARG A 70 6.86 -0.42 -9.34
N ALA A 71 6.61 0.66 -10.09
CA ALA A 71 6.15 0.58 -11.48
C ALA A 71 7.18 -0.06 -12.42
N ALA A 72 8.46 -0.04 -12.06
CA ALA A 72 9.50 -0.73 -12.81
C ALA A 72 9.29 -2.25 -12.92
N ALA A 73 8.44 -2.84 -12.06
CA ALA A 73 7.97 -4.22 -12.22
C ALA A 73 7.22 -4.48 -13.55
N ASN A 74 6.85 -3.44 -14.31
CA ASN A 74 6.29 -3.56 -15.66
C ASN A 74 7.23 -4.27 -16.65
N MET A 75 8.53 -4.34 -16.35
CA MET A 75 9.50 -5.09 -17.19
C MET A 75 9.38 -6.60 -17.07
N VAL A 76 8.74 -7.12 -16.03
CA VAL A 76 8.56 -8.57 -15.84
C VAL A 76 7.72 -9.15 -16.97
N GLU A 77 8.18 -10.29 -17.53
CA GLU A 77 7.52 -10.97 -18.64
C GLU A 77 6.84 -12.28 -18.23
N GLU A 78 7.23 -12.86 -17.08
CA GLU A 78 6.63 -14.08 -16.55
C GLU A 78 5.14 -13.89 -16.25
N GLU A 79 4.43 -15.01 -16.14
CA GLU A 79 2.99 -15.04 -15.90
C GLU A 79 2.58 -14.34 -14.60
N TYR A 80 3.44 -14.43 -13.57
CA TYR A 80 3.23 -13.80 -12.27
C TYR A 80 4.42 -12.93 -11.88
N VAL A 81 4.14 -11.92 -11.07
CA VAL A 81 5.14 -11.05 -10.45
C VAL A 81 4.93 -10.99 -8.95
N LEU A 82 6.02 -11.09 -8.18
CA LEU A 82 6.08 -10.82 -6.77
C LEU A 82 6.74 -9.46 -6.57
N ILE A 83 5.97 -8.45 -6.17
CA ILE A 83 6.45 -7.08 -5.95
C ILE A 83 6.64 -6.88 -4.45
N ILE A 84 7.85 -6.52 -4.01
CA ILE A 84 8.21 -6.45 -2.59
C ILE A 84 9.12 -5.26 -2.26
N ASP A 85 9.19 -4.93 -0.97
CA ASP A 85 10.19 -4.04 -0.38
C ASP A 85 11.46 -4.86 -0.06
N ASP A 86 12.57 -4.21 0.30
CA ASP A 86 13.91 -4.82 0.48
C ASP A 86 14.16 -5.40 1.89
N ASP A 87 13.11 -5.76 2.62
CA ASP A 87 13.19 -6.27 3.99
C ASP A 87 12.03 -7.22 4.34
N VAL A 88 11.65 -8.09 3.40
CA VAL A 88 10.54 -9.04 3.57
C VAL A 88 11.06 -10.49 3.59
N TYR A 89 10.76 -11.22 4.64
CA TYR A 89 11.06 -12.64 4.76
C TYR A 89 9.88 -13.50 4.32
N PHE A 90 10.15 -14.55 3.55
CA PHE A 90 9.17 -15.52 3.06
C PHE A 90 9.43 -16.93 3.61
N PRO A 91 8.45 -17.61 4.24
CA PRO A 91 8.51 -19.04 4.47
C PRO A 91 8.74 -19.81 3.17
N LYS A 92 9.37 -20.98 3.26
CA LYS A 92 9.83 -21.78 2.11
C LYS A 92 8.75 -22.09 1.07
N ASP A 93 7.48 -22.19 1.45
CA ASP A 93 6.36 -22.55 0.59
C ASP A 93 5.37 -21.39 0.35
N ALA A 94 5.77 -20.18 0.71
CA ALA A 94 4.86 -19.02 0.71
C ALA A 94 4.36 -18.67 -0.70
N VAL A 95 5.26 -18.62 -1.70
CA VAL A 95 4.87 -18.29 -3.07
C VAL A 95 3.99 -19.38 -3.69
N GLU A 96 4.29 -20.65 -3.44
CA GLU A 96 3.46 -21.75 -3.88
C GLU A 96 2.03 -21.66 -3.30
N LYS A 97 1.90 -21.37 -2.00
CA LYS A 97 0.60 -21.20 -1.33
C LYS A 97 -0.16 -19.97 -1.85
N MET A 98 0.53 -18.86 -2.11
CA MET A 98 -0.08 -17.68 -2.73
C MET A 98 -0.62 -18.02 -4.13
N TYR A 99 0.13 -18.76 -4.94
CA TYR A 99 -0.35 -19.22 -6.25
C TYR A 99 -1.58 -20.13 -6.13
N GLN A 100 -1.53 -21.12 -5.24
CA GLN A 100 -2.67 -22.02 -5.00
C GLN A 100 -3.93 -21.24 -4.61
N ALA A 101 -3.78 -20.24 -3.75
CA ALA A 101 -4.88 -19.35 -3.35
C ALA A 101 -5.45 -18.55 -4.53
N LEU A 102 -4.60 -18.03 -5.42
CA LEU A 102 -5.08 -17.32 -6.62
C LEU A 102 -5.93 -18.25 -7.51
N VAL A 103 -5.49 -19.48 -7.70
CA VAL A 103 -6.21 -20.47 -8.51
C VAL A 103 -7.53 -20.88 -7.85
N GLU A 104 -7.48 -21.24 -6.56
CA GLU A 104 -8.65 -21.70 -5.80
C GLU A 104 -9.76 -20.66 -5.73
N HIS A 105 -9.38 -19.41 -5.49
CA HIS A 105 -10.34 -18.31 -5.34
C HIS A 105 -10.64 -17.59 -6.65
N ASN A 106 -10.08 -18.00 -7.78
CA ASN A 106 -10.14 -17.30 -9.07
C ASN A 106 -9.86 -15.80 -8.87
N ALA A 107 -8.69 -15.49 -8.36
CA ALA A 107 -8.27 -14.14 -8.02
C ALA A 107 -7.07 -13.68 -8.89
N ASP A 108 -6.78 -12.39 -8.85
CA ASP A 108 -5.78 -11.75 -9.70
C ASP A 108 -4.52 -11.35 -8.94
N GLY A 109 -4.66 -11.15 -7.62
CA GLY A 109 -3.54 -10.85 -6.74
C GLY A 109 -3.81 -11.27 -5.31
N ILE A 110 -2.74 -11.48 -4.53
CA ILE A 110 -2.78 -11.80 -3.11
C ILE A 110 -1.65 -11.09 -2.38
N ALA A 111 -1.98 -10.45 -1.27
CA ALA A 111 -1.04 -9.82 -0.37
C ALA A 111 -1.01 -10.57 0.96
N PRO A 112 0.16 -10.99 1.48
CA PRO A 112 0.27 -11.55 2.80
C PRO A 112 0.11 -10.46 3.87
N ASP A 113 -0.41 -10.80 5.05
CA ASP A 113 -0.32 -9.95 6.23
C ASP A 113 1.12 -10.02 6.76
N THR A 114 1.88 -8.97 6.49
CA THR A 114 3.31 -8.87 6.83
C THR A 114 3.57 -8.19 8.17
N PHE A 115 2.54 -7.63 8.80
CA PHE A 115 2.66 -6.97 10.09
C PHE A 115 2.03 -7.86 11.16
N PRO A 116 2.83 -8.35 12.13
CA PRO A 116 2.26 -9.02 13.30
C PRO A 116 1.28 -8.07 13.96
N SER A 117 0.16 -8.61 14.44
CA SER A 117 -0.89 -7.84 15.10
C SER A 117 -0.28 -6.96 16.20
N GLN A 118 -0.17 -5.67 15.93
CA GLN A 118 0.36 -4.73 16.93
C GLN A 118 -0.73 -4.42 17.95
N ASP A 119 -0.45 -4.71 19.20
CA ASP A 119 -1.27 -4.21 20.31
C ASP A 119 -1.11 -2.69 20.41
N LEU A 120 -1.96 -2.00 19.68
CA LEU A 120 -2.08 -0.56 19.84
C LEU A 120 -2.51 -0.23 21.26
N SER A 121 -1.90 0.80 21.86
CA SER A 121 -2.35 1.29 23.17
C SER A 121 -3.83 1.64 23.12
N LEU A 122 -4.55 1.45 24.23
CA LEU A 122 -5.98 1.77 24.33
C LEU A 122 -6.27 3.21 23.89
N VAL A 123 -5.41 4.16 24.25
CA VAL A 123 -5.52 5.57 23.86
C VAL A 123 -5.40 5.73 22.33
N SER A 124 -4.48 5.00 21.69
CA SER A 124 -4.34 5.03 20.23
C SER A 124 -5.56 4.42 19.52
N LYS A 125 -6.10 3.32 20.04
CA LYS A 125 -7.33 2.69 19.52
C LYS A 125 -8.52 3.64 19.63
N ILE A 126 -8.74 4.24 20.81
CA ILE A 126 -9.81 5.21 21.03
C ILE A 126 -9.62 6.44 20.12
N GLY A 127 -8.41 6.98 20.03
CA GLY A 127 -8.12 8.13 19.17
C GLY A 127 -8.38 7.83 17.68
N ALA A 128 -8.00 6.67 17.19
CA ALA A 128 -8.26 6.23 15.81
C ALA A 128 -9.77 6.05 15.57
N TYR A 129 -10.48 5.43 16.49
CA TYR A 129 -11.92 5.23 16.39
C TYR A 129 -12.69 6.56 16.42
N VAL A 130 -12.40 7.45 17.40
CA VAL A 130 -13.03 8.77 17.52
C VAL A 130 -12.75 9.66 16.31
N SER A 131 -11.52 9.64 15.78
CA SER A 131 -11.17 10.41 14.57
C SER A 131 -11.66 9.77 13.27
N ASN A 132 -12.34 8.62 13.34
CA ASN A 132 -12.80 7.85 12.20
C ASN A 132 -11.68 7.55 11.17
N THR A 133 -10.46 7.26 11.65
CA THR A 133 -9.33 6.91 10.78
C THR A 133 -9.20 5.41 10.57
N VAL A 134 -9.62 4.62 11.56
CA VAL A 134 -9.66 3.16 11.53
C VAL A 134 -10.92 2.67 12.23
N ARG A 135 -11.56 1.64 11.67
CA ARG A 135 -12.67 0.92 12.31
C ARG A 135 -12.44 -0.58 12.26
N GLU A 136 -12.75 -1.26 13.34
CA GLU A 136 -12.83 -2.72 13.37
C GLU A 136 -14.26 -3.16 13.06
N ARG A 137 -14.38 -4.20 12.23
CA ARG A 137 -15.64 -4.86 11.91
C ARG A 137 -15.69 -6.25 12.52
N LYS A 138 -16.89 -6.80 12.67
CA LYS A 138 -17.06 -8.24 12.85
C LYS A 138 -16.56 -8.96 11.58
N ASN A 139 -16.15 -10.23 11.72
CA ASN A 139 -15.80 -11.04 10.56
C ASN A 139 -17.02 -11.12 9.60
N ASP A 140 -16.89 -10.46 8.47
CA ASP A 140 -17.91 -10.38 7.41
C ASP A 140 -17.42 -11.03 6.11
N GLY A 141 -16.36 -11.83 6.21
CA GLY A 141 -15.74 -12.48 5.05
C GLY A 141 -14.79 -11.58 4.25
N TRP A 142 -14.42 -10.40 4.75
CA TRP A 142 -13.47 -9.46 4.14
C TRP A 142 -12.31 -9.15 5.06
N ALA A 143 -11.13 -8.93 4.51
CA ALA A 143 -9.97 -8.48 5.28
C ALA A 143 -10.05 -6.98 5.57
N ILE A 144 -9.81 -6.14 4.58
CA ILE A 144 -9.81 -4.68 4.68
C ILE A 144 -10.82 -4.12 3.68
N ARG A 145 -11.59 -3.14 4.12
CA ARG A 145 -12.48 -2.36 3.24
C ARG A 145 -12.19 -0.87 3.40
N ILE A 146 -12.36 -0.12 2.31
CA ILE A 146 -12.20 1.33 2.31
C ILE A 146 -13.58 1.97 2.53
N GLN A 147 -13.66 2.84 3.53
CA GLN A 147 -14.88 3.57 3.83
C GLN A 147 -15.05 4.78 2.90
N ARG A 148 -16.28 5.26 2.76
CA ARG A 148 -16.58 6.51 2.02
C ARG A 148 -15.77 7.72 2.48
N SER A 149 -15.28 7.71 3.72
CA SER A 149 -14.37 8.73 4.26
C SER A 149 -12.89 8.54 3.86
N GLY A 150 -12.55 7.51 3.10
CA GLY A 150 -11.16 7.09 2.84
C GLY A 150 -10.46 6.47 4.04
N ALA A 151 -11.20 6.14 5.12
CA ALA A 151 -10.66 5.44 6.28
C ALA A 151 -10.64 3.93 6.03
N PHE A 152 -9.72 3.24 6.71
CA PHE A 152 -9.66 1.78 6.68
C PHE A 152 -10.68 1.15 7.64
N SER A 153 -11.20 0.02 7.24
CA SER A 153 -12.07 -0.82 8.06
C SER A 153 -11.55 -2.25 8.02
N PHE A 154 -11.03 -2.73 9.14
CA PHE A 154 -10.35 -4.02 9.26
C PHE A 154 -11.28 -5.10 9.81
N ASN A 155 -11.05 -6.34 9.42
CA ASN A 155 -11.58 -7.50 10.12
C ASN A 155 -10.98 -7.54 11.53
N GLY A 156 -11.79 -7.38 12.55
CA GLY A 156 -11.32 -7.34 13.94
C GLY A 156 -10.96 -8.72 14.52
N LYS A 157 -11.34 -9.81 13.83
CA LYS A 157 -11.07 -11.20 14.27
C LYS A 157 -10.85 -12.11 13.06
N PRO A 158 -9.78 -11.89 12.28
CA PRO A 158 -9.47 -12.83 11.20
C PRO A 158 -9.06 -14.18 11.77
N GLU A 159 -9.42 -15.23 11.09
CA GLU A 159 -8.97 -16.59 11.41
C GLU A 159 -7.51 -16.77 10.97
N LYS A 160 -6.73 -17.50 11.75
CA LYS A 160 -5.33 -17.79 11.42
C LYS A 160 -5.23 -18.61 10.14
N GLY A 161 -4.35 -18.21 9.25
CA GLY A 161 -4.14 -18.86 7.96
C GLY A 161 -5.27 -18.63 6.95
N ALA A 162 -6.33 -17.92 7.32
CA ALA A 162 -7.45 -17.69 6.42
C ALA A 162 -7.13 -16.65 5.34
N ILE A 163 -7.79 -16.81 4.20
CA ILE A 163 -7.68 -15.93 3.03
C ILE A 163 -9.03 -15.26 2.81
N TYR A 164 -9.00 -13.93 2.71
CA TYR A 164 -10.21 -13.12 2.49
C TYR A 164 -10.04 -12.19 1.29
N PRO A 165 -11.11 -11.84 0.58
CA PRO A 165 -11.09 -10.72 -0.33
C PRO A 165 -10.73 -9.43 0.42
N THR A 166 -10.03 -8.51 -0.26
CA THR A 166 -9.60 -7.25 0.35
C THR A 166 -9.62 -6.10 -0.65
N GLU A 167 -9.85 -4.89 -0.16
CA GLU A 167 -9.74 -3.65 -0.96
C GLU A 167 -8.40 -2.93 -0.73
N SER A 168 -7.58 -3.40 0.21
CA SER A 168 -6.26 -2.83 0.50
C SER A 168 -5.41 -3.84 1.28
N ALA A 169 -4.10 -3.64 1.28
CA ALA A 169 -3.15 -4.39 2.08
C ALA A 169 -1.94 -3.49 2.43
N ALA A 170 -0.96 -4.04 3.14
CA ALA A 170 0.34 -3.39 3.27
C ALA A 170 1.09 -3.45 1.93
N GLY A 171 1.79 -2.37 1.59
CA GLY A 171 2.54 -2.30 0.33
C GLY A 171 3.86 -3.09 0.32
N THR A 172 4.15 -3.85 1.36
CA THR A 172 5.41 -4.57 1.54
C THR A 172 5.56 -5.77 0.62
N ALA A 173 4.46 -6.45 0.29
CA ALA A 173 4.46 -7.61 -0.60
C ALA A 173 3.11 -7.81 -1.29
N VAL A 174 3.13 -8.10 -2.59
CA VAL A 174 1.98 -8.56 -3.36
C VAL A 174 2.44 -9.51 -4.46
N PHE A 175 1.78 -10.67 -4.57
CA PHE A 175 1.96 -11.64 -5.65
C PHE A 175 0.73 -11.58 -6.55
N MET A 176 0.93 -11.40 -7.87
CA MET A 176 -0.18 -11.19 -8.78
C MET A 176 0.14 -11.57 -10.23
N LYS A 177 -0.90 -11.67 -11.06
CA LYS A 177 -0.76 -11.83 -12.51
C LYS A 177 -0.04 -10.61 -13.10
N THR A 178 1.02 -10.84 -13.86
CA THR A 178 1.78 -9.76 -14.54
C THR A 178 0.90 -8.98 -15.52
N SER A 179 -0.01 -9.67 -16.20
CA SER A 179 -0.98 -9.02 -17.10
C SER A 179 -1.86 -7.99 -16.38
N VAL A 180 -2.29 -8.29 -15.16
CA VAL A 180 -3.08 -7.36 -14.34
C VAL A 180 -2.24 -6.19 -13.88
N TRP A 181 -0.99 -6.45 -13.42
CA TRP A 181 -0.07 -5.39 -13.06
C TRP A 181 0.15 -4.38 -14.19
N LYS A 182 0.41 -4.88 -15.40
CA LYS A 182 0.59 -4.03 -16.59
C LYS A 182 -0.70 -3.29 -16.96
N ALA A 183 -1.85 -3.95 -16.87
CA ALA A 183 -3.14 -3.38 -17.27
C ALA A 183 -3.62 -2.24 -16.35
N ILE A 184 -3.21 -2.19 -15.10
CA ILE A 184 -3.60 -1.09 -14.21
C ILE A 184 -2.81 0.20 -14.44
N HIS A 185 -1.75 0.19 -15.25
CA HIS A 185 -0.91 1.36 -15.55
C HIS A 185 -0.50 2.15 -14.30
N TYR A 186 0.10 1.43 -13.33
CA TYR A 186 0.46 2.06 -12.04
C TYR A 186 1.51 3.18 -12.20
N GLU A 187 2.34 3.16 -13.24
CA GLU A 187 3.29 4.22 -13.60
C GLU A 187 2.64 5.59 -13.81
N GLN A 188 1.35 5.65 -14.08
CA GLN A 188 0.61 6.91 -14.21
C GLN A 188 0.43 7.64 -12.88
N GLU A 189 0.71 6.99 -11.75
CA GLU A 189 0.61 7.59 -10.42
C GLU A 189 1.96 8.15 -9.90
N THR A 190 3.00 8.24 -10.76
CA THR A 190 4.33 8.78 -10.40
C THR A 190 4.31 10.23 -9.90
N TRP A 191 3.24 10.97 -10.15
CA TRP A 191 3.02 12.30 -9.59
C TRP A 191 3.08 12.34 -8.05
N ILE A 192 2.87 11.20 -7.38
CA ILE A 192 2.97 11.09 -5.92
C ILE A 192 4.42 11.27 -5.45
N ASP A 193 5.38 10.86 -6.25
CA ASP A 193 6.80 10.86 -5.87
C ASP A 193 7.39 12.28 -5.71
N GLN A 194 6.67 13.32 -6.11
CA GLN A 194 7.01 14.71 -5.79
C GLN A 194 6.83 15.05 -4.29
N PHE A 195 6.07 14.24 -3.55
CA PHE A 195 5.84 14.46 -2.12
C PHE A 195 6.85 13.69 -1.27
N PRO A 196 7.12 14.12 -0.02
CA PRO A 196 8.07 13.43 0.84
C PRO A 196 7.69 11.96 1.06
N ALA A 197 8.66 11.06 0.87
CA ALA A 197 8.48 9.62 1.05
C ALA A 197 7.90 9.28 2.44
N GLY A 198 7.04 8.26 2.51
CA GLY A 198 6.39 7.81 3.73
C GLY A 198 5.30 8.76 4.27
N THR A 199 4.90 9.78 3.49
CA THR A 199 3.76 10.63 3.82
C THR A 199 2.51 10.26 3.04
N PHE A 200 2.68 9.73 1.83
CA PHE A 200 1.61 9.28 0.95
C PHE A 200 1.35 7.77 1.11
N GLY A 201 0.10 7.36 0.98
CA GLY A 201 -0.32 5.96 0.91
C GLY A 201 -0.28 5.49 -0.56
N GLU A 202 0.92 5.36 -1.13
CA GLU A 202 1.10 4.87 -2.49
C GLU A 202 0.60 3.43 -2.66
N ASP A 203 0.69 2.64 -1.60
CA ASP A 203 0.13 1.30 -1.50
C ASP A 203 -1.40 1.31 -1.59
N GLN A 204 -2.06 2.21 -0.88
CA GLN A 204 -3.51 2.35 -0.99
C GLN A 204 -3.94 2.69 -2.42
N LEU A 205 -3.23 3.60 -3.10
CA LEU A 205 -3.49 3.92 -4.51
C LEU A 205 -3.30 2.70 -5.40
N MET A 206 -2.24 1.94 -5.21
CA MET A 206 -1.97 0.71 -5.96
C MET A 206 -3.13 -0.29 -5.83
N TYR A 207 -3.51 -0.64 -4.61
CA TYR A 207 -4.57 -1.61 -4.38
C TYR A 207 -5.94 -1.13 -4.87
N GLN A 208 -6.25 0.14 -4.66
CA GLN A 208 -7.50 0.71 -5.16
C GLN A 208 -7.52 0.73 -6.70
N LYS A 209 -6.38 0.97 -7.36
CA LYS A 209 -6.32 0.91 -8.82
C LYS A 209 -6.56 -0.50 -9.34
N ILE A 210 -6.09 -1.53 -8.64
CA ILE A 210 -6.41 -2.93 -8.95
C ILE A 210 -7.92 -3.18 -8.82
N ILE A 211 -8.51 -2.83 -7.67
CA ILE A 211 -9.93 -3.10 -7.37
C ILE A 211 -10.87 -2.31 -8.27
N GLU A 212 -10.62 -1.02 -8.47
CA GLU A 212 -11.51 -0.16 -9.26
C GLU A 212 -11.45 -0.46 -10.77
N ASN A 213 -10.40 -1.16 -11.24
CA ASN A 213 -10.33 -1.71 -12.59
C ASN A 213 -10.89 -3.15 -12.69
N GLY A 214 -11.62 -3.60 -11.68
CA GLY A 214 -12.41 -4.83 -11.72
C GLY A 214 -11.66 -6.11 -11.34
N TYR A 215 -10.41 -6.02 -10.89
CA TYR A 215 -9.61 -7.18 -10.50
C TYR A 215 -9.83 -7.57 -9.05
N LYS A 216 -9.69 -8.87 -8.77
CA LYS A 216 -9.91 -9.46 -7.45
C LYS A 216 -8.61 -9.61 -6.67
N LEU A 217 -8.56 -8.96 -5.51
CA LEU A 217 -7.43 -9.02 -4.58
C LEU A 217 -7.79 -9.81 -3.32
N LEU A 218 -6.84 -10.61 -2.85
CA LEU A 218 -6.92 -11.40 -1.62
C LEU A 218 -5.91 -10.90 -0.59
N MET A 219 -6.19 -11.18 0.68
CA MET A 219 -5.27 -11.02 1.79
C MET A 219 -5.17 -12.32 2.58
N TRP A 220 -3.94 -12.77 2.85
CA TRP A 220 -3.66 -14.00 3.58
C TRP A 220 -3.14 -13.66 4.99
N TYR A 221 -3.97 -13.93 5.99
CA TYR A 221 -3.63 -13.71 7.39
C TYR A 221 -2.73 -14.82 7.95
N ASP A 222 -1.82 -14.41 8.86
CA ASP A 222 -0.91 -15.34 9.56
C ASP A 222 -0.10 -16.21 8.58
N SER A 223 0.29 -15.63 7.47
CA SER A 223 1.00 -16.29 6.36
C SER A 223 2.42 -16.73 6.73
N GLY A 224 2.98 -16.20 7.81
CA GLY A 224 4.39 -16.33 8.16
C GLY A 224 5.33 -15.46 7.32
N VAL A 225 4.83 -14.70 6.34
CA VAL A 225 5.60 -13.67 5.64
C VAL A 225 5.75 -12.47 6.57
N LEU A 226 6.97 -11.99 6.75
CA LEU A 226 7.30 -10.99 7.77
C LEU A 226 8.00 -9.77 7.15
N HIS A 227 7.57 -8.59 7.52
CA HIS A 227 8.31 -7.37 7.30
C HIS A 227 9.35 -7.21 8.43
N LEU A 228 10.62 -7.32 8.12
CA LEU A 228 11.71 -7.41 9.11
C LEU A 228 11.92 -6.10 9.89
N ASP A 229 11.46 -4.96 9.36
CA ASP A 229 11.48 -3.65 10.03
C ASP A 229 10.19 -3.31 10.80
N ALA A 230 9.17 -4.16 10.77
CA ALA A 230 7.87 -3.89 11.40
C ALA A 230 7.96 -3.53 12.90
N ASN A 231 9.01 -3.99 13.57
CA ASN A 231 9.28 -3.75 15.00
C ASN A 231 10.34 -2.68 15.27
N SER A 232 10.92 -2.05 14.24
CA SER A 232 11.85 -0.95 14.47
C SER A 232 11.10 0.27 14.99
N ASN A 233 10.93 0.34 16.31
CA ASN A 233 10.31 1.43 17.06
C ASN A 233 11.10 2.75 16.98
N LYS A 234 11.61 3.11 15.83
CA LYS A 234 12.00 4.51 15.57
C LYS A 234 10.71 5.30 15.47
N ALA A 235 10.12 5.63 16.65
CA ALA A 235 9.00 6.56 16.75
C ALA A 235 9.37 7.80 15.94
N SER A 236 8.90 7.82 14.68
CA SER A 236 9.26 8.90 13.77
C SER A 236 8.71 10.19 14.39
N GLN A 237 9.62 11.11 14.72
CA GLN A 237 9.28 12.37 15.37
C GLN A 237 8.16 13.06 14.58
N LYS A 238 7.04 13.37 15.23
CA LYS A 238 5.93 14.11 14.62
C LYS A 238 6.39 15.54 14.37
N THR A 239 6.75 15.85 13.15
CA THR A 239 7.09 17.20 12.71
C THR A 239 5.87 17.89 12.09
N TYR A 240 5.92 19.23 12.00
CA TYR A 240 4.90 20.02 11.30
C TYR A 240 4.71 19.50 9.87
N ASP A 241 5.79 19.36 9.11
CA ASP A 241 5.77 18.95 7.70
C ASP A 241 5.18 17.55 7.54
N LYS A 242 5.54 16.61 8.40
CA LYS A 242 5.00 15.26 8.36
C LYS A 242 3.48 15.23 8.57
N ILE A 243 2.96 16.08 9.46
CA ILE A 243 1.51 16.19 9.69
C ILE A 243 0.84 16.88 8.51
N TYR A 244 1.46 17.93 7.97
CA TYR A 244 0.97 18.67 6.80
C TYR A 244 0.85 17.74 5.58
N TYR A 245 1.92 17.05 5.19
CA TYR A 245 1.91 16.16 4.03
C TYR A 245 1.01 14.94 4.23
N ARG A 246 0.94 14.38 5.43
CA ARG A 246 -0.03 13.30 5.72
C ARG A 246 -1.48 13.76 5.59
N ALA A 247 -1.80 14.97 6.02
CA ALA A 247 -3.14 15.52 5.88
C ALA A 247 -3.47 15.78 4.40
N MET A 248 -2.49 16.27 3.64
CA MET A 248 -2.59 16.45 2.20
C MET A 248 -2.82 15.10 1.50
N ALA A 249 -2.00 14.12 1.79
CA ALA A 249 -2.08 12.78 1.24
C ALA A 249 -3.44 12.11 1.51
N GLN A 250 -3.94 12.20 2.75
CA GLN A 250 -5.24 11.64 3.11
C GLN A 250 -6.39 12.21 2.25
N TYR A 251 -6.35 13.53 1.98
CA TYR A 251 -7.35 14.14 1.10
C TYR A 251 -7.18 13.69 -0.34
N LEU A 252 -5.96 13.72 -0.88
CA LEU A 252 -5.68 13.37 -2.27
C LEU A 252 -6.01 11.91 -2.57
N THR A 253 -5.62 10.99 -1.68
CA THR A 253 -5.95 9.57 -1.81
C THR A 253 -7.47 9.35 -1.74
N TRP A 254 -8.17 9.98 -0.76
CA TRP A 254 -9.62 9.91 -0.71
C TRP A 254 -10.28 10.48 -1.97
N TYR A 255 -9.81 11.63 -2.46
CA TYR A 255 -10.37 12.26 -3.65
C TYR A 255 -10.22 11.36 -4.86
N ARG A 256 -9.02 10.81 -5.09
CA ARG A 256 -8.70 9.97 -6.24
C ARG A 256 -9.33 8.58 -6.19
N CYS A 257 -9.30 7.94 -5.01
CA CYS A 257 -9.73 6.55 -4.85
C CYS A 257 -11.19 6.36 -4.44
N VAL A 258 -11.87 7.42 -3.99
CA VAL A 258 -13.25 7.31 -3.48
C VAL A 258 -14.17 8.30 -4.16
N TYR A 259 -13.80 9.59 -4.18
CA TYR A 259 -14.71 10.65 -4.60
C TYR A 259 -14.81 10.81 -6.12
N ASP A 260 -13.66 10.79 -6.81
CA ASP A 260 -13.56 11.10 -8.24
C ASP A 260 -13.66 9.87 -9.15
N LEU A 261 -14.28 8.81 -8.67
CA LEU A 261 -14.48 7.59 -9.43
C LEU A 261 -15.61 7.77 -10.47
N PRO A 262 -15.43 7.24 -11.70
CA PRO A 262 -16.44 7.34 -12.77
C PRO A 262 -17.81 6.75 -12.38
N ARG A 263 -17.80 5.67 -11.57
CA ARG A 263 -19.02 4.99 -11.09
C ARG A 263 -19.86 5.81 -10.11
N ASN A 264 -19.32 6.90 -9.56
CA ASN A 264 -20.02 7.67 -8.54
C ASN A 264 -21.09 8.57 -9.15
N THR A 265 -22.31 8.40 -8.68
CA THR A 265 -23.44 9.30 -8.97
C THR A 265 -23.30 10.62 -8.22
N GLY A 266 -24.13 11.61 -8.56
CA GLY A 266 -24.18 12.87 -7.80
C GLY A 266 -24.48 12.65 -6.31
N MET A 267 -25.35 11.70 -5.98
CA MET A 267 -25.71 11.34 -4.60
C MET A 267 -24.54 10.66 -3.88
N ASP A 268 -23.79 9.79 -4.55
CA ASP A 268 -22.59 9.17 -3.98
C ASP A 268 -21.55 10.21 -3.63
N ARG A 269 -21.27 11.15 -4.52
CA ARG A 269 -20.34 12.26 -4.27
C ARG A 269 -20.76 13.13 -3.09
N ILE A 270 -22.06 13.35 -2.88
CA ILE A 270 -22.56 14.05 -1.68
C ILE A 270 -22.27 13.24 -0.43
N LYS A 271 -22.60 11.93 -0.41
CA LYS A 271 -22.33 11.04 0.72
C LYS A 271 -20.83 10.95 1.04
N ASP A 272 -19.98 10.90 0.02
CA ASP A 272 -18.53 10.82 0.19
C ASP A 272 -17.96 12.12 0.78
N LYS A 273 -18.43 13.28 0.31
CA LYS A 273 -18.09 14.58 0.90
C LYS A 273 -18.49 14.68 2.37
N TRP A 274 -19.69 14.24 2.73
CA TRP A 274 -20.16 14.23 4.11
C TRP A 274 -19.32 13.28 4.98
N ALA A 275 -19.04 12.08 4.49
CA ALA A 275 -18.22 11.10 5.22
C ALA A 275 -16.79 11.62 5.46
N TYR A 276 -16.16 12.21 4.44
CA TYR A 276 -14.84 12.82 4.59
C TYR A 276 -14.89 14.04 5.52
N GLY A 277 -15.87 14.92 5.37
CA GLY A 277 -16.07 16.09 6.21
C GLY A 277 -16.22 15.73 7.71
N TYR A 278 -17.02 14.70 7.99
CA TYR A 278 -17.16 14.14 9.33
C TYR A 278 -15.82 13.64 9.90
N ARG A 279 -15.10 12.82 9.14
CA ARG A 279 -13.74 12.35 9.51
C ARG A 279 -12.79 13.52 9.78
N PHE A 280 -12.80 14.53 8.92
CA PHE A 280 -11.95 15.72 9.04
C PHE A 280 -12.25 16.49 10.33
N VAL A 281 -13.53 16.76 10.63
CA VAL A 281 -13.95 17.48 11.86
C VAL A 281 -13.53 16.69 13.10
N LEU A 282 -13.77 15.38 13.15
CA LEU A 282 -13.33 14.54 14.27
C LEU A 282 -11.81 14.54 14.44
N SER A 283 -11.08 14.46 13.33
CA SER A 283 -9.60 14.53 13.35
C SER A 283 -9.11 15.90 13.86
N CYS A 284 -9.77 16.98 13.51
CA CYS A 284 -9.48 18.31 14.06
C CYS A 284 -9.78 18.37 15.56
N GLY A 285 -10.88 17.80 16.03
CA GLY A 285 -11.23 17.72 17.45
C GLY A 285 -10.17 16.99 18.28
N VAL A 286 -9.76 15.79 17.85
CA VAL A 286 -8.69 15.02 18.50
C VAL A 286 -7.36 15.80 18.51
N ARG A 287 -7.01 16.46 17.39
CA ARG A 287 -5.78 17.27 17.32
C ARG A 287 -5.86 18.54 18.15
N SER A 288 -7.04 19.15 18.27
CA SER A 288 -7.25 20.30 19.15
C SER A 288 -7.02 19.91 20.61
N LEU A 289 -7.62 18.80 21.06
CA LEU A 289 -7.38 18.28 22.40
C LEU A 289 -5.89 18.01 22.66
N TYR A 290 -5.23 17.33 21.70
CA TYR A 290 -3.79 17.07 21.80
C TYR A 290 -2.98 18.38 21.83
N SER A 291 -3.37 19.40 21.06
CA SER A 291 -2.71 20.71 21.01
C SER A 291 -2.83 21.45 22.35
N VAL A 292 -4.00 21.38 23.00
CA VAL A 292 -4.21 21.95 24.35
C VAL A 292 -3.32 21.23 25.37
N LEU A 293 -3.34 19.89 25.39
CA LEU A 293 -2.54 19.08 26.34
C LEU A 293 -1.02 19.26 26.16
N ARG A 294 -0.56 19.62 24.99
CA ARG A 294 0.87 19.81 24.65
C ARG A 294 1.28 21.27 24.50
N PHE A 295 0.39 22.22 24.72
CA PHE A 295 0.62 23.66 24.48
C PHE A 295 1.21 23.95 23.10
N SER A 296 0.79 23.21 22.06
CA SER A 296 1.34 23.28 20.71
C SER A 296 0.27 23.26 19.62
N PRO A 297 -0.32 24.41 19.24
CA PRO A 297 -1.35 24.49 18.21
C PRO A 297 -0.82 24.19 16.78
N ARG A 298 0.50 24.18 16.61
CA ARG A 298 1.14 24.01 15.29
C ARG A 298 0.70 22.73 14.55
N PHE A 299 0.37 21.66 15.26
CA PHE A 299 -0.03 20.40 14.63
C PHE A 299 -1.45 20.42 14.08
N LEU A 300 -2.36 21.12 14.74
CA LEU A 300 -3.69 21.39 14.22
C LEU A 300 -3.61 22.28 12.96
N VAL A 301 -2.80 23.35 13.04
CA VAL A 301 -2.57 24.25 11.89
C VAL A 301 -1.99 23.50 10.70
N ALA A 302 -0.99 22.60 10.91
CA ALA A 302 -0.42 21.77 9.86
C ALA A 302 -1.49 20.88 9.20
N HIS A 303 -2.35 20.25 10.01
CA HIS A 303 -3.42 19.39 9.49
C HIS A 303 -4.43 20.17 8.63
N ILE A 304 -4.86 21.34 9.08
CA ILE A 304 -5.80 22.18 8.33
C ILE A 304 -5.14 22.67 7.03
N LYS A 305 -3.91 23.22 7.11
CA LYS A 305 -3.18 23.71 5.92
C LYS A 305 -2.93 22.61 4.90
N GLY A 306 -2.57 21.38 5.33
CA GLY A 306 -2.39 20.26 4.43
C GLY A 306 -3.67 19.91 3.67
N ASN A 307 -4.83 19.90 4.36
CA ASN A 307 -6.12 19.70 3.69
C ASN A 307 -6.48 20.81 2.70
N ILE A 308 -6.19 22.08 3.05
CA ILE A 308 -6.43 23.21 2.14
C ILE A 308 -5.54 23.09 0.90
N ALA A 309 -4.25 22.77 1.08
CA ALA A 309 -3.31 22.58 -0.02
C ALA A 309 -3.77 21.47 -0.96
N ALA A 310 -4.24 20.34 -0.42
CA ALA A 310 -4.77 19.23 -1.21
C ALA A 310 -6.02 19.62 -2.02
N ARG A 311 -6.95 20.39 -1.40
CA ARG A 311 -8.14 20.90 -2.10
C ARG A 311 -7.80 21.85 -3.24
N ASN A 312 -6.71 22.60 -3.12
CA ASN A 312 -6.22 23.45 -4.18
C ASN A 312 -5.52 22.62 -5.27
N PHE A 313 -4.74 21.62 -4.87
CA PHE A 313 -4.04 20.73 -5.80
C PHE A 313 -5.00 20.00 -6.74
N VAL A 314 -6.09 19.43 -6.24
CA VAL A 314 -7.07 18.73 -7.10
C VAL A 314 -7.81 19.64 -8.10
N LYS A 315 -7.66 20.97 -7.96
CA LYS A 315 -8.18 21.97 -8.91
C LYS A 315 -7.10 22.49 -9.84
N SER A 316 -5.85 22.13 -9.63
CA SER A 316 -4.72 22.56 -10.46
C SER A 316 -4.76 21.92 -11.84
N LYS A 317 -4.15 22.57 -12.83
CA LYS A 317 -3.98 21.99 -14.17
C LYS A 317 -3.19 20.68 -14.12
N GLU A 318 -2.22 20.60 -13.21
CA GLU A 318 -1.41 19.40 -13.00
C GLU A 318 -2.29 18.18 -12.66
N TYR A 319 -3.14 18.30 -11.64
CA TYR A 319 -4.03 17.20 -11.26
C TYR A 319 -5.10 16.90 -12.32
N LEU A 320 -5.69 17.92 -12.92
CA LEU A 320 -6.76 17.76 -13.93
C LEU A 320 -6.26 17.10 -15.23
N ASN A 321 -4.95 17.16 -15.49
CA ASN A 321 -4.31 16.52 -16.63
C ASN A 321 -3.83 15.08 -16.31
N LEU A 322 -3.98 14.60 -15.06
CA LEU A 322 -3.63 13.22 -14.76
C LEU A 322 -4.53 12.24 -15.53
N PRO A 323 -3.98 11.11 -15.96
CA PRO A 323 -4.77 10.02 -16.53
C PRO A 323 -5.92 9.61 -15.61
N LYS A 324 -6.99 9.08 -16.19
CA LYS A 324 -8.12 8.55 -15.42
C LYS A 324 -7.63 7.43 -14.50
N PHE A 325 -8.17 7.40 -13.28
CA PHE A 325 -7.81 6.37 -12.29
C PHE A 325 -8.34 5.00 -12.68
N VAL A 326 -9.55 4.97 -13.19
CA VAL A 326 -10.19 3.78 -13.77
C VAL A 326 -10.08 3.88 -15.27
N LEU A 327 -9.53 2.86 -15.89
CA LEU A 327 -9.38 2.75 -17.33
C LEU A 327 -10.75 2.42 -17.94
N SER A 328 -11.09 3.04 -19.05
CA SER A 328 -12.31 2.66 -19.79
C SER A 328 -12.09 1.28 -20.39
N THR A 329 -13.10 0.41 -20.30
CA THR A 329 -13.10 -0.92 -20.94
C THR A 329 -13.16 -0.86 -22.46
N ASP A 330 -13.13 0.34 -23.04
CA ASP A 330 -13.36 0.61 -24.47
C ASP A 330 -12.08 1.07 -25.22
N GLU A 331 -10.88 0.83 -24.65
CA GLU A 331 -9.60 1.05 -25.36
C GLU A 331 -8.83 -0.25 -25.59
#